data_0dfee383dd0109e566c411fc79ecd4ee
#
_entry.id   0dfee383dd0109e566c411fc79ecd4ee
#
_cell.length_a   1.000
_cell.length_b   1.000
_cell.length_c   1.000
_cell.angle_alpha   90.00
_cell.angle_beta   90.00
_cell.angle_gamma   90.00
#
_symmetry.space_group_name_H-M   'P 1'
#
loop_
_entity.id
_entity.type
_entity.pdbx_description
1 polymer ?
#
loop_
_entity_poly.entity_id
_entity_poly.type
_entity_poly.pdbx_seq_one_letter_code
_entity_poly.pdbx_strand_id
1 'polypeptide(L)'
;MNKILKITFIFFLNIFFFSKVSNAQEEKIKIGLLVPITGENKNLGQLIIKSTRMALEDIDNNKIEIYPKDTNSDPNKALQSAQEFEKLGVKIVIGPIFYKSLAYLNDVQNITFLSLTNKTEKIPNNVISSGVNASSQLKAIKKFIELNEIKKTIFLTPKLEFESEVKKGIKESKIKISKHFIYDKEPTKLTAQIEKITNYKIRKQNLADELKRVENSDLVDKEQQLKKLEKRYTIGNVNFDSVIISDFNESLKSVITSLIYTDVSPKNKSIITFNQWFDKSILEEESIQPIYYPSINSKNLKDFKNKFFNKFNQNPNHLSLLSYDLVGLIYYLSLKNELTDFSKLFKKKNSFKGKIGIFDIKDNKINHRLNFYKIDKRKIKKIF
;
A
#
# COMPACT_ATOMS: atom_id res chain seq x y z
N MET A 1 -49.86 -25.67 60.75
CA MET A 1 -49.09 -26.33 59.68
C MET A 1 -49.00 -25.51 58.35
N ASN A 2 -49.85 -24.50 58.11
CA ASN A 2 -49.86 -23.81 56.83
C ASN A 2 -48.91 -22.58 56.69
N LYS A 3 -48.32 -22.04 57.74
CA LYS A 3 -47.39 -20.89 57.65
C LYS A 3 -45.96 -21.29 57.36
N ILE A 4 -45.51 -22.43 57.88
CA ILE A 4 -44.15 -22.95 57.70
C ILE A 4 -44.00 -23.45 56.26
N LEU A 5 -45.02 -24.09 55.67
CA LEU A 5 -45.01 -24.59 54.31
C LEU A 5 -44.96 -23.45 53.27
N LYS A 6 -45.57 -22.29 53.51
CA LYS A 6 -45.48 -21.12 52.69
C LYS A 6 -44.13 -20.43 52.72
N ILE A 7 -43.46 -20.37 53.84
CA ILE A 7 -42.14 -19.79 54.00
C ILE A 7 -41.09 -20.65 53.32
N THR A 8 -41.18 -22.02 53.42
CA THR A 8 -40.27 -22.93 52.74
C THR A 8 -40.45 -22.86 51.21
N PHE A 9 -41.66 -22.71 50.72
CA PHE A 9 -41.93 -22.58 49.28
C PHE A 9 -41.41 -21.25 48.67
N ILE A 10 -41.50 -20.13 49.41
CA ILE A 10 -40.94 -18.84 48.99
C ILE A 10 -39.42 -18.88 49.04
N PHE A 11 -38.78 -19.60 50.01
CA PHE A 11 -37.35 -19.74 50.08
C PHE A 11 -36.80 -20.63 48.92
N PHE A 12 -37.48 -21.70 48.52
CA PHE A 12 -37.14 -22.52 47.37
C PHE A 12 -37.35 -21.79 46.06
N LEU A 13 -38.35 -20.93 45.93
CA LEU A 13 -38.58 -20.12 44.73
C LEU A 13 -37.47 -19.07 44.53
N ASN A 14 -36.96 -18.46 45.60
CA ASN A 14 -35.84 -17.54 45.49
C ASN A 14 -34.49 -18.23 45.18
N ILE A 15 -34.25 -19.45 45.62
CA ILE A 15 -33.05 -20.23 45.25
C ILE A 15 -33.08 -20.58 43.76
N PHE A 16 -34.24 -20.85 43.16
CA PHE A 16 -34.39 -21.13 41.73
C PHE A 16 -34.23 -19.87 40.86
N PHE A 17 -34.51 -18.68 41.39
CA PHE A 17 -34.28 -17.43 40.65
C PHE A 17 -32.81 -16.94 40.71
N PHE A 18 -32.03 -17.30 41.74
CA PHE A 18 -30.62 -16.95 41.84
C PHE A 18 -29.69 -17.90 41.06
N SER A 19 -30.16 -19.06 40.63
CA SER A 19 -29.35 -20.02 39.87
C SER A 19 -29.27 -19.77 38.36
N LYS A 20 -29.85 -18.68 37.83
CA LYS A 20 -29.70 -18.25 36.44
C LYS A 20 -28.97 -16.92 36.30
N VAL A 21 -27.98 -16.63 37.14
CA VAL A 21 -26.89 -15.79 36.70
C VAL A 21 -25.96 -16.73 35.89
N SER A 22 -26.42 -17.05 34.69
CA SER A 22 -25.53 -17.49 33.64
C SER A 22 -24.47 -16.38 33.52
N ASN A 23 -23.28 -16.62 34.00
CA ASN A 23 -22.10 -15.94 33.52
C ASN A 23 -22.12 -16.17 32.01
N ALA A 24 -22.76 -15.31 31.26
CA ALA A 24 -22.55 -15.17 29.84
C ALA A 24 -21.07 -14.79 29.73
N GLN A 25 -20.21 -15.79 29.65
CA GLN A 25 -18.81 -15.61 29.35
C GLN A 25 -18.81 -14.82 28.04
N GLU A 26 -18.47 -13.52 28.12
CA GLU A 26 -18.46 -12.67 26.93
C GLU A 26 -17.64 -13.38 25.86
N GLU A 27 -18.27 -13.74 24.74
CA GLU A 27 -17.65 -14.53 23.71
C GLU A 27 -16.45 -13.76 23.16
N LYS A 28 -15.24 -14.30 23.38
CA LYS A 28 -14.01 -13.67 22.95
C LYS A 28 -13.88 -13.71 21.43
N ILE A 29 -13.45 -12.61 20.86
CA ILE A 29 -13.15 -12.49 19.44
C ILE A 29 -11.86 -13.26 19.15
N LYS A 30 -11.98 -14.38 18.47
CA LYS A 30 -10.84 -15.17 18.01
C LYS A 30 -10.34 -14.66 16.67
N ILE A 31 -9.13 -14.10 16.63
CA ILE A 31 -8.46 -13.65 15.42
C ILE A 31 -7.37 -14.66 15.07
N GLY A 32 -7.44 -15.27 13.89
CA GLY A 32 -6.32 -16.03 13.34
C GLY A 32 -5.23 -15.09 12.84
N LEU A 33 -3.98 -15.47 13.01
CA LEU A 33 -2.83 -14.77 12.43
C LEU A 33 -2.03 -15.75 11.57
N LEU A 34 -2.13 -15.61 10.26
CA LEU A 34 -1.58 -16.52 9.27
C LEU A 34 -0.32 -15.93 8.65
N VAL A 35 0.86 -16.30 9.17
CA VAL A 35 2.15 -15.70 8.82
C VAL A 35 3.25 -16.76 8.74
N PRO A 36 4.37 -16.55 8.03
CA PRO A 36 5.50 -17.46 8.03
C PRO A 36 6.21 -17.40 9.40
N ILE A 37 6.07 -18.46 10.19
CA ILE A 37 6.76 -18.61 11.48
C ILE A 37 8.08 -19.37 11.27
N THR A 38 8.12 -20.23 10.26
CA THR A 38 9.30 -20.98 9.82
C THR A 38 9.73 -20.59 8.41
N GLY A 39 10.86 -21.12 7.94
CA GLY A 39 11.39 -20.91 6.60
C GLY A 39 12.10 -19.57 6.41
N GLU A 40 12.34 -19.22 5.14
CA GLU A 40 13.12 -18.04 4.72
C GLU A 40 12.52 -16.72 5.25
N ASN A 41 11.21 -16.64 5.27
CA ASN A 41 10.49 -15.40 5.65
C ASN A 41 10.10 -15.34 7.14
N LYS A 42 10.69 -16.21 8.01
CA LYS A 42 10.37 -16.25 9.44
C LYS A 42 10.52 -14.92 10.17
N ASN A 43 11.53 -14.13 9.81
CA ASN A 43 11.78 -12.82 10.43
C ASN A 43 10.62 -11.85 10.16
N LEU A 44 10.06 -11.87 8.96
CA LEU A 44 8.89 -11.07 8.59
C LEU A 44 7.67 -11.47 9.43
N GLY A 45 7.41 -12.77 9.57
CA GLY A 45 6.32 -13.29 10.40
C GLY A 45 6.48 -12.90 11.87
N GLN A 46 7.69 -12.99 12.43
CA GLN A 46 7.98 -12.59 13.81
C GLN A 46 7.73 -11.10 14.07
N LEU A 47 8.09 -10.21 13.13
CA LEU A 47 7.81 -8.79 13.25
C LEU A 47 6.30 -8.51 13.26
N ILE A 48 5.52 -9.25 12.47
CA ILE A 48 4.06 -9.14 12.43
C ILE A 48 3.44 -9.64 13.73
N ILE A 49 3.88 -10.80 14.26
CA ILE A 49 3.42 -11.32 15.55
C ILE A 49 3.67 -10.31 16.67
N LYS A 50 4.87 -9.73 16.73
CA LYS A 50 5.20 -8.69 17.72
C LYS A 50 4.30 -7.46 17.58
N SER A 51 4.02 -7.06 16.35
CA SER A 51 3.17 -5.92 16.06
C SER A 51 1.71 -6.14 16.47
N THR A 52 1.15 -7.32 16.18
CA THR A 52 -0.22 -7.67 16.60
C THR A 52 -0.34 -7.79 18.12
N ARG A 53 0.70 -8.30 18.79
CA ARG A 53 0.76 -8.30 20.26
C ARG A 53 0.78 -6.89 20.84
N MET A 54 1.57 -5.98 20.24
CA MET A 54 1.59 -4.57 20.65
C MET A 54 0.22 -3.89 20.44
N ALA A 55 -0.51 -4.26 19.38
CA ALA A 55 -1.86 -3.74 19.15
C ALA A 55 -2.86 -4.21 20.22
N LEU A 56 -2.78 -5.48 20.64
CA LEU A 56 -3.61 -6.00 21.73
C LEU A 56 -3.39 -5.26 23.04
N GLU A 57 -2.13 -5.04 23.40
CA GLU A 57 -1.78 -4.29 24.60
C GLU A 57 -2.28 -2.84 24.56
N ASP A 58 -2.25 -2.19 23.38
CA ASP A 58 -2.76 -0.82 23.23
C ASP A 58 -4.29 -0.73 23.25
N ILE A 59 -4.98 -1.80 22.88
CA ILE A 59 -6.44 -1.90 22.98
C ILE A 59 -6.85 -2.12 24.43
N ASP A 60 -5.99 -2.78 25.23
CA ASP A 60 -6.21 -3.10 26.65
C ASP A 60 -7.61 -3.70 26.92
N ASN A 61 -7.96 -4.71 26.10
CA ASN A 61 -9.25 -5.37 26.17
C ASN A 61 -9.11 -6.88 26.06
N ASN A 62 -9.57 -7.60 27.08
CA ASN A 62 -9.50 -9.05 27.18
C ASN A 62 -10.47 -9.80 26.24
N LYS A 63 -11.25 -9.08 25.44
CA LYS A 63 -12.23 -9.67 24.49
C LYS A 63 -11.60 -10.22 23.22
N ILE A 64 -10.30 -9.95 22.95
CA ILE A 64 -9.62 -10.41 21.74
C ILE A 64 -8.54 -11.44 22.10
N GLU A 65 -8.55 -12.53 21.36
CA GLU A 65 -7.48 -13.53 21.38
C GLU A 65 -6.89 -13.71 19.98
N ILE A 66 -5.56 -13.73 19.86
CA ILE A 66 -4.86 -13.94 18.58
C ILE A 66 -4.20 -15.32 18.58
N TYR A 67 -4.50 -16.09 17.54
CA TYR A 67 -3.98 -17.44 17.31
C TYR A 67 -3.01 -17.41 16.12
N PRO A 68 -1.68 -17.42 16.34
CA PRO A 68 -0.71 -17.47 15.25
C PRO A 68 -0.59 -18.90 14.70
N LYS A 69 -0.57 -19.04 13.37
CA LYS A 69 -0.33 -20.27 12.62
C LYS A 69 0.68 -20.03 11.50
N ASP A 70 1.49 -21.04 11.26
CA ASP A 70 2.58 -20.98 10.29
C ASP A 70 2.11 -21.25 8.86
N THR A 71 2.49 -20.38 7.95
CA THR A 71 2.32 -20.59 6.50
C THR A 71 3.56 -21.17 5.83
N ASN A 72 4.73 -21.02 6.43
CA ASN A 72 6.03 -21.26 5.79
C ASN A 72 6.14 -20.62 4.38
N SER A 73 5.32 -19.61 4.07
CA SER A 73 5.15 -19.01 2.74
C SER A 73 4.66 -20.00 1.67
N ASP A 74 4.09 -21.14 2.07
CA ASP A 74 3.59 -22.23 1.23
C ASP A 74 2.06 -22.24 1.18
N PRO A 75 1.41 -22.43 0.01
CA PRO A 75 -0.04 -22.40 -0.10
C PRO A 75 -0.73 -23.60 0.56
N ASN A 76 -0.12 -24.80 0.53
CA ASN A 76 -0.72 -25.99 1.17
C ASN A 76 -0.69 -25.87 2.69
N LYS A 77 0.43 -25.37 3.24
CA LYS A 77 0.54 -25.11 4.67
C LYS A 77 -0.38 -24.01 5.15
N ALA A 78 -0.58 -22.97 4.29
CA ALA A 78 -1.56 -21.93 4.57
C ALA A 78 -2.99 -22.49 4.62
N LEU A 79 -3.37 -23.39 3.70
CA LEU A 79 -4.66 -24.08 3.71
C LEU A 79 -4.82 -24.96 4.95
N GLN A 80 -3.83 -25.79 5.29
CA GLN A 80 -3.87 -26.63 6.48
C GLN A 80 -4.09 -25.79 7.74
N SER A 81 -3.34 -24.70 7.90
CA SER A 81 -3.49 -23.77 9.03
C SER A 81 -4.86 -23.09 9.05
N ALA A 82 -5.43 -22.77 7.88
CA ALA A 82 -6.77 -22.21 7.76
C ALA A 82 -7.86 -23.20 8.18
N GLN A 83 -7.73 -24.48 7.82
CA GLN A 83 -8.63 -25.54 8.27
C GLN A 83 -8.57 -25.77 9.79
N GLU A 84 -7.39 -25.63 10.39
CA GLU A 84 -7.26 -25.66 11.85
C GLU A 84 -7.95 -24.45 12.52
N PHE A 85 -7.90 -23.26 11.92
CA PHE A 85 -8.66 -22.09 12.38
C PHE A 85 -10.17 -22.35 12.33
N GLU A 86 -10.66 -22.97 11.27
CA GLU A 86 -12.10 -23.30 11.14
C GLU A 86 -12.55 -24.22 12.28
N LYS A 87 -11.76 -25.25 12.61
CA LYS A 87 -12.02 -26.16 13.75
C LYS A 87 -12.02 -25.44 15.10
N LEU A 88 -11.21 -24.37 15.26
CA LEU A 88 -11.16 -23.53 16.45
C LEU A 88 -12.30 -22.50 16.53
N GLY A 89 -13.16 -22.44 15.52
CA GLY A 89 -14.26 -21.47 15.42
C GLY A 89 -13.79 -20.03 15.07
N VAL A 90 -12.58 -19.85 14.54
CA VAL A 90 -12.08 -18.57 14.07
C VAL A 90 -12.85 -18.15 12.82
N LYS A 91 -13.35 -16.92 12.81
CA LYS A 91 -14.14 -16.37 11.69
C LYS A 91 -13.39 -15.30 10.88
N ILE A 92 -12.32 -14.74 11.45
CA ILE A 92 -11.51 -13.70 10.82
C ILE A 92 -10.01 -13.98 11.02
N VAL A 93 -9.25 -13.80 9.95
CA VAL A 93 -7.80 -14.07 9.94
C VAL A 93 -7.06 -12.89 9.36
N ILE A 94 -6.01 -12.42 10.02
CA ILE A 94 -5.03 -11.48 9.48
C ILE A 94 -3.95 -12.28 8.76
N GLY A 95 -3.74 -12.00 7.47
CA GLY A 95 -2.87 -12.77 6.60
C GLY A 95 -3.64 -13.60 5.55
N PRO A 96 -2.95 -14.41 4.75
CA PRO A 96 -1.49 -14.51 4.64
C PRO A 96 -0.83 -13.23 4.05
N ILE A 97 0.51 -13.22 4.08
CA ILE A 97 1.30 -12.09 3.55
C ILE A 97 1.40 -12.17 2.03
N PHE A 98 1.80 -13.33 1.53
CA PHE A 98 2.16 -13.53 0.13
C PHE A 98 0.96 -13.95 -0.70
N TYR A 99 0.85 -13.38 -1.91
CA TYR A 99 -0.20 -13.71 -2.86
C TYR A 99 -0.27 -15.22 -3.19
N LYS A 100 0.88 -15.88 -3.34
CA LYS A 100 0.94 -17.33 -3.60
C LYS A 100 0.25 -18.15 -2.52
N SER A 101 0.34 -17.73 -1.26
CA SER A 101 -0.29 -18.42 -0.13
C SER A 101 -1.83 -18.29 -0.09
N LEU A 102 -2.44 -17.54 -1.03
CA LEU A 102 -3.89 -17.41 -1.14
C LEU A 102 -4.54 -18.53 -1.96
N ALA A 103 -3.76 -19.30 -2.73
CA ALA A 103 -4.24 -20.12 -3.86
C ALA A 103 -5.43 -21.06 -3.51
N TYR A 104 -5.43 -21.64 -2.30
CA TYR A 104 -6.43 -22.65 -1.91
C TYR A 104 -7.40 -22.16 -0.82
N LEU A 105 -7.37 -20.89 -0.43
CA LEU A 105 -8.19 -20.39 0.68
C LEU A 105 -9.69 -20.36 0.36
N ASN A 106 -10.10 -20.48 -0.92
CA ASN A 106 -11.50 -20.70 -1.29
C ASN A 106 -12.11 -21.96 -0.68
N ASP A 107 -11.29 -22.95 -0.30
CA ASP A 107 -11.75 -24.22 0.26
C ASP A 107 -12.23 -24.05 1.72
N VAL A 108 -11.95 -22.90 2.34
CA VAL A 108 -12.33 -22.57 3.72
C VAL A 108 -13.26 -21.34 3.74
N GLN A 109 -14.52 -21.52 3.33
CA GLN A 109 -15.44 -20.40 3.05
C GLN A 109 -15.97 -19.69 4.30
N ASN A 110 -15.94 -20.32 5.46
CA ASN A 110 -16.46 -19.76 6.71
C ASN A 110 -15.53 -18.74 7.39
N ILE A 111 -14.36 -18.49 6.79
CA ILE A 111 -13.35 -17.55 7.32
C ILE A 111 -13.18 -16.39 6.35
N THR A 112 -13.17 -15.18 6.88
CA THR A 112 -12.74 -13.97 6.14
C THR A 112 -11.26 -13.71 6.38
N PHE A 113 -10.46 -13.64 5.31
CA PHE A 113 -9.02 -13.36 5.38
C PHE A 113 -8.72 -11.91 5.03
N LEU A 114 -8.09 -11.17 5.92
CA LEU A 114 -7.50 -9.86 5.67
C LEU A 114 -6.04 -10.03 5.26
N SER A 115 -5.82 -10.34 3.99
CA SER A 115 -4.46 -10.57 3.48
C SER A 115 -3.64 -9.28 3.46
N LEU A 116 -2.37 -9.38 3.85
CA LEU A 116 -1.42 -8.26 3.84
C LEU A 116 -0.89 -7.93 2.44
N THR A 117 -1.31 -8.68 1.41
CA THR A 117 -0.97 -8.38 0.01
C THR A 117 -1.58 -7.08 -0.48
N ASN A 118 -0.94 -6.44 -1.44
CA ASN A 118 -1.48 -5.30 -2.17
C ASN A 118 -2.12 -5.68 -3.52
N LYS A 119 -2.07 -6.97 -3.91
CA LYS A 119 -2.74 -7.49 -5.10
C LYS A 119 -4.25 -7.59 -4.86
N THR A 120 -5.04 -7.20 -5.84
CA THR A 120 -6.51 -7.15 -5.78
C THR A 120 -7.18 -7.98 -6.87
N GLU A 121 -6.40 -8.56 -7.77
CA GLU A 121 -6.89 -9.42 -8.85
C GLU A 121 -6.64 -10.89 -8.58
N LYS A 122 -7.56 -11.72 -9.07
CA LYS A 122 -7.46 -13.19 -8.96
C LYS A 122 -7.21 -13.67 -7.52
N ILE A 123 -7.86 -13.03 -6.55
CA ILE A 123 -7.85 -13.45 -5.15
C ILE A 123 -9.13 -14.23 -4.83
N PRO A 124 -9.10 -15.19 -3.87
CA PRO A 124 -10.29 -15.89 -3.40
C PRO A 124 -11.40 -14.95 -2.91
N ASN A 125 -12.66 -15.38 -3.04
CA ASN A 125 -13.83 -14.55 -2.68
C ASN A 125 -13.92 -14.19 -1.19
N ASN A 126 -13.37 -15.02 -0.33
CA ASN A 126 -13.29 -14.83 1.12
C ASN A 126 -12.02 -14.08 1.56
N VAL A 127 -11.20 -13.62 0.62
CA VAL A 127 -9.98 -12.85 0.89
C VAL A 127 -10.20 -11.38 0.53
N ILE A 128 -9.81 -10.51 1.45
CA ILE A 128 -9.79 -9.05 1.28
C ILE A 128 -8.34 -8.60 1.31
N SER A 129 -7.89 -7.99 0.22
CA SER A 129 -6.56 -7.38 0.15
C SER A 129 -6.53 -6.12 1.02
N SER A 130 -5.64 -6.09 2.00
CA SER A 130 -5.51 -4.99 2.97
C SER A 130 -4.27 -4.12 2.74
N GLY A 131 -3.36 -4.51 1.85
CA GLY A 131 -2.17 -3.73 1.52
C GLY A 131 -2.48 -2.44 0.74
N VAL A 132 -1.51 -1.54 0.69
CA VAL A 132 -1.62 -0.30 -0.09
C VAL A 132 -1.61 -0.63 -1.59
N ASN A 133 -2.78 -0.75 -2.19
CA ASN A 133 -2.98 -1.16 -3.57
C ASN A 133 -2.77 -0.03 -4.59
N ALA A 134 -2.68 -0.38 -5.88
CA ALA A 134 -2.48 0.57 -6.97
C ALA A 134 -3.61 1.60 -7.08
N SER A 135 -4.87 1.20 -6.87
CA SER A 135 -6.03 2.10 -6.93
C SER A 135 -5.94 3.22 -5.88
N SER A 136 -5.56 2.88 -4.65
CA SER A 136 -5.37 3.86 -3.56
C SER A 136 -4.28 4.88 -3.89
N GLN A 137 -3.16 4.41 -4.43
CA GLN A 137 -2.04 5.25 -4.82
C GLN A 137 -2.41 6.19 -5.98
N LEU A 138 -3.05 5.66 -7.01
CA LEU A 138 -3.45 6.43 -8.19
C LEU A 138 -4.56 7.45 -7.88
N LYS A 139 -5.43 7.21 -6.89
CA LYS A 139 -6.37 8.23 -6.40
C LYS A 139 -5.65 9.43 -5.78
N ALA A 140 -4.58 9.19 -5.01
CA ALA A 140 -3.79 10.27 -4.43
C ALA A 140 -2.98 11.02 -5.52
N ILE A 141 -2.40 10.29 -6.49
CA ILE A 141 -1.71 10.88 -7.64
C ILE A 141 -2.67 11.72 -8.49
N LYS A 142 -3.87 11.21 -8.77
CA LYS A 142 -4.92 11.96 -9.47
C LYS A 142 -5.20 13.31 -8.80
N LYS A 143 -5.39 13.30 -7.48
CA LYS A 143 -5.61 14.54 -6.71
C LYS A 143 -4.44 15.53 -6.88
N PHE A 144 -3.19 15.04 -6.85
CA PHE A 144 -2.02 15.88 -7.09
C PHE A 144 -2.01 16.50 -8.50
N ILE A 145 -2.32 15.71 -9.52
CA ILE A 145 -2.41 16.15 -10.92
C ILE A 145 -3.47 17.24 -11.07
N GLU A 146 -4.65 17.04 -10.47
CA GLU A 146 -5.76 18.01 -10.50
C GLU A 146 -5.41 19.31 -9.78
N LEU A 147 -4.81 19.23 -8.58
CA LEU A 147 -4.41 20.41 -7.80
C LEU A 147 -3.30 21.26 -8.46
N ASN A 148 -2.47 20.65 -9.30
CA ASN A 148 -1.39 21.34 -10.02
C ASN A 148 -1.72 21.59 -11.50
N GLU A 149 -2.97 21.40 -11.92
CA GLU A 149 -3.48 21.65 -13.29
C GLU A 149 -2.65 20.97 -14.38
N ILE A 150 -2.07 19.80 -14.10
CA ILE A 150 -1.24 19.04 -15.02
C ILE A 150 -2.12 18.49 -16.16
N LYS A 151 -1.83 18.87 -17.40
CA LYS A 151 -2.69 18.57 -18.55
C LYS A 151 -2.38 17.21 -19.17
N LYS A 152 -1.11 16.90 -19.36
CA LYS A 152 -0.67 15.67 -20.05
C LYS A 152 0.24 14.84 -19.17
N THR A 153 -0.24 13.67 -18.77
CA THR A 153 0.49 12.71 -17.96
C THR A 153 0.71 11.43 -18.74
N ILE A 154 1.96 10.99 -18.84
CA ILE A 154 2.29 9.63 -19.31
C ILE A 154 2.52 8.70 -18.14
N PHE A 155 2.38 7.40 -18.39
CA PHE A 155 2.58 6.36 -17.38
C PHE A 155 3.61 5.34 -17.87
N LEU A 156 4.61 5.04 -17.06
CA LEU A 156 5.65 4.06 -17.31
C LEU A 156 5.51 2.91 -16.33
N THR A 157 5.33 1.69 -16.84
CA THR A 157 5.24 0.47 -16.05
C THR A 157 6.29 -0.52 -16.54
N PRO A 158 7.12 -1.11 -15.67
CA PRO A 158 8.00 -2.18 -16.10
C PRO A 158 7.21 -3.44 -16.48
N LYS A 159 7.75 -4.22 -17.40
CA LYS A 159 7.19 -5.51 -17.81
C LYS A 159 7.35 -6.53 -16.69
N LEU A 160 6.40 -6.57 -15.77
CA LEU A 160 6.39 -7.41 -14.57
C LEU A 160 4.98 -7.92 -14.27
N GLU A 161 4.88 -8.89 -13.34
CA GLU A 161 3.61 -9.52 -12.93
C GLU A 161 2.55 -8.54 -12.39
N PHE A 162 2.93 -7.36 -11.89
CA PHE A 162 1.97 -6.39 -11.35
C PHE A 162 1.39 -5.42 -12.40
N GLU A 163 1.70 -5.60 -13.68
CA GLU A 163 1.15 -4.77 -14.76
C GLU A 163 -0.38 -4.77 -14.79
N SER A 164 -1.00 -5.93 -14.54
CA SER A 164 -2.46 -6.06 -14.48
C SER A 164 -3.06 -5.22 -13.34
N GLU A 165 -2.43 -5.23 -12.17
CA GLU A 165 -2.86 -4.41 -11.02
C GLU A 165 -2.77 -2.91 -11.31
N VAL A 166 -1.74 -2.48 -12.04
CA VAL A 166 -1.60 -1.08 -12.48
C VAL A 166 -2.72 -0.71 -13.44
N LYS A 167 -2.98 -1.54 -14.46
CA LYS A 167 -4.07 -1.31 -15.43
C LYS A 167 -5.43 -1.21 -14.73
N LYS A 168 -5.71 -2.10 -13.79
CA LYS A 168 -6.92 -2.06 -12.96
C LYS A 168 -6.98 -0.79 -12.11
N GLY A 169 -5.87 -0.42 -11.47
CA GLY A 169 -5.77 0.79 -10.67
C GLY A 169 -6.05 2.06 -11.47
N ILE A 170 -5.55 2.17 -12.70
CA ILE A 170 -5.84 3.27 -13.63
C ILE A 170 -7.35 3.37 -13.88
N LYS A 171 -8.01 2.23 -14.20
CA LYS A 171 -9.47 2.17 -14.44
C LYS A 171 -10.26 2.58 -13.19
N GLU A 172 -9.94 2.03 -12.02
CA GLU A 172 -10.67 2.27 -10.77
C GLU A 172 -10.47 3.70 -10.21
N SER A 173 -9.27 4.27 -10.35
CA SER A 173 -8.99 5.64 -9.91
C SER A 173 -9.58 6.70 -10.83
N LYS A 174 -9.91 6.34 -12.08
CA LYS A 174 -10.35 7.26 -13.13
C LYS A 174 -9.32 8.39 -13.36
N ILE A 175 -8.05 8.10 -13.21
CA ILE A 175 -6.96 9.03 -13.53
C ILE A 175 -6.85 9.17 -15.05
N LYS A 176 -6.68 10.40 -15.54
CA LYS A 176 -6.50 10.66 -16.97
C LYS A 176 -5.03 10.47 -17.33
N ILE A 177 -4.74 9.46 -18.15
CA ILE A 177 -3.40 9.16 -18.67
C ILE A 177 -3.42 9.34 -20.18
N SER A 178 -2.51 10.19 -20.69
CA SER A 178 -2.40 10.47 -22.12
C SER A 178 -1.84 9.27 -22.89
N LYS A 179 -0.86 8.56 -22.30
CA LYS A 179 -0.26 7.37 -22.89
C LYS A 179 0.35 6.48 -21.80
N HIS A 180 0.15 5.17 -21.92
CA HIS A 180 0.72 4.18 -21.02
C HIS A 180 1.76 3.34 -21.79
N PHE A 181 2.99 3.31 -21.31
CA PHE A 181 4.10 2.55 -21.89
C PHE A 181 4.53 1.45 -20.94
N ILE A 182 4.75 0.28 -21.48
CA ILE A 182 5.35 -0.86 -20.81
C ILE A 182 6.81 -0.94 -21.28
N TYR A 183 7.76 -0.93 -20.35
CA TYR A 183 9.18 -0.94 -20.67
C TYR A 183 9.91 -2.17 -20.14
N ASP A 184 11.01 -2.53 -20.82
CA ASP A 184 11.93 -3.56 -20.40
C ASP A 184 12.97 -2.95 -19.44
N LYS A 185 13.31 -3.66 -18.36
CA LYS A 185 14.27 -3.19 -17.35
C LYS A 185 15.73 -3.35 -17.76
N GLU A 186 16.01 -4.09 -18.83
CA GLU A 186 17.37 -4.25 -19.33
C GLU A 186 17.90 -2.88 -19.76
N PRO A 187 19.07 -2.41 -19.24
CA PRO A 187 19.50 -1.01 -19.33
C PRO A 187 19.58 -0.45 -20.76
N THR A 188 20.08 -1.23 -21.72
CA THR A 188 20.21 -0.80 -23.11
C THR A 188 18.85 -0.64 -23.77
N LYS A 189 17.94 -1.58 -23.54
CA LYS A 189 16.56 -1.51 -24.03
C LYS A 189 15.78 -0.38 -23.37
N LEU A 190 15.95 -0.20 -22.05
CA LEU A 190 15.31 0.90 -21.31
C LEU A 190 15.68 2.24 -21.94
N THR A 191 16.97 2.52 -22.10
CA THR A 191 17.45 3.78 -22.67
C THR A 191 16.88 4.02 -24.07
N ALA A 192 16.93 3.03 -24.96
CA ALA A 192 16.38 3.12 -26.31
C ALA A 192 14.86 3.40 -26.30
N GLN A 193 14.11 2.79 -25.37
CA GLN A 193 12.67 3.02 -25.22
C GLN A 193 12.38 4.45 -24.71
N ILE A 194 13.14 4.94 -23.75
CA ILE A 194 12.98 6.33 -23.23
C ILE A 194 13.35 7.33 -24.31
N GLU A 195 14.41 7.12 -25.10
CA GLU A 195 14.73 7.97 -26.27
C GLU A 195 13.54 8.08 -27.24
N LYS A 196 12.88 6.94 -27.53
CA LYS A 196 11.70 6.92 -28.40
C LYS A 196 10.50 7.65 -27.78
N ILE A 197 10.23 7.45 -26.48
CA ILE A 197 9.12 8.10 -25.76
C ILE A 197 9.29 9.62 -25.70
N THR A 198 10.53 10.08 -25.58
CA THR A 198 10.88 11.51 -25.45
C THR A 198 11.17 12.17 -26.80
N ASN A 199 11.13 11.43 -27.90
CA ASN A 199 11.58 11.91 -29.24
C ASN A 199 13.01 12.49 -29.22
N TYR A 200 13.91 11.90 -28.41
CA TYR A 200 15.23 12.45 -28.13
C TYR A 200 16.05 12.68 -29.40
N LYS A 201 16.10 11.72 -30.31
CA LYS A 201 16.87 11.81 -31.56
C LYS A 201 16.41 12.98 -32.43
N ILE A 202 15.10 13.19 -32.55
CA ILE A 202 14.53 14.32 -33.30
C ILE A 202 14.89 15.64 -32.62
N ARG A 203 14.72 15.72 -31.30
CA ARG A 203 15.05 16.94 -30.53
C ARG A 203 16.54 17.28 -30.56
N LYS A 204 17.41 16.26 -30.62
CA LYS A 204 18.86 16.43 -30.80
C LYS A 204 19.20 16.92 -32.21
N GLN A 205 18.53 16.38 -33.23
CA GLN A 205 18.70 16.84 -34.60
C GLN A 205 18.25 18.28 -34.76
N ASN A 206 17.11 18.68 -34.19
CA ASN A 206 16.63 20.08 -34.19
C ASN A 206 17.68 21.05 -33.59
N LEU A 207 18.43 20.64 -32.57
CA LEU A 207 19.52 21.46 -32.02
C LEU A 207 20.66 21.62 -33.06
N ALA A 208 21.06 20.53 -33.69
CA ALA A 208 22.12 20.55 -34.69
C ALA A 208 21.74 21.44 -35.89
N ASP A 209 20.48 21.33 -36.33
CA ASP A 209 19.96 22.16 -37.45
C ASP A 209 19.89 23.64 -37.07
N GLU A 210 19.47 23.96 -35.84
CA GLU A 210 19.39 25.34 -35.38
C GLU A 210 20.79 25.94 -35.16
N LEU A 211 21.77 25.19 -34.68
CA LEU A 211 23.17 25.63 -34.62
C LEU A 211 23.69 26.02 -35.98
N LYS A 212 23.51 25.14 -37.01
CA LYS A 212 23.91 25.43 -38.39
C LYS A 212 23.19 26.64 -38.96
N ARG A 213 21.88 26.82 -38.66
CA ARG A 213 21.09 27.95 -39.11
C ARG A 213 21.65 29.28 -38.56
N VAL A 214 21.99 29.29 -37.25
CA VAL A 214 22.55 30.49 -36.62
C VAL A 214 23.98 30.74 -37.09
N GLU A 215 24.83 29.69 -37.26
CA GLU A 215 26.18 29.81 -37.84
C GLU A 215 26.18 30.46 -39.24
N ASN A 216 25.20 30.14 -40.07
CA ASN A 216 25.09 30.65 -41.43
C ASN A 216 24.24 31.93 -41.56
N SER A 217 23.87 32.56 -40.46
CA SER A 217 23.06 33.77 -40.44
C SER A 217 23.91 35.04 -40.26
N ASP A 218 23.38 36.19 -40.71
CA ASP A 218 23.98 37.52 -40.54
C ASP A 218 23.41 38.23 -39.29
N LEU A 219 22.99 37.46 -38.25
CA LEU A 219 22.41 38.05 -37.04
C LEU A 219 23.45 38.84 -36.24
N VAL A 220 23.08 40.02 -35.78
CA VAL A 220 23.94 40.90 -34.97
C VAL A 220 24.36 40.25 -33.65
N ASP A 221 23.50 39.39 -33.06
CA ASP A 221 23.72 38.70 -31.81
C ASP A 221 24.12 37.21 -31.97
N LYS A 222 24.59 36.81 -33.14
CA LYS A 222 24.96 35.45 -33.53
C LYS A 222 25.79 34.73 -32.48
N GLU A 223 26.87 35.33 -32.01
CA GLU A 223 27.75 34.70 -30.99
C GLU A 223 27.02 34.42 -29.66
N GLN A 224 26.14 35.36 -29.26
CA GLN A 224 25.35 35.12 -28.03
C GLN A 224 24.34 34.01 -28.20
N GLN A 225 23.71 33.89 -29.38
CA GLN A 225 22.77 32.82 -29.68
C GLN A 225 23.50 31.47 -29.74
N LEU A 226 24.65 31.37 -30.39
CA LEU A 226 25.47 30.16 -30.43
C LEU A 226 25.85 29.71 -29.01
N LYS A 227 26.39 30.59 -28.17
CA LYS A 227 26.71 30.28 -26.77
C LYS A 227 25.51 29.80 -25.93
N LYS A 228 24.30 30.28 -26.25
CA LYS A 228 23.05 29.82 -25.61
C LYS A 228 22.65 28.40 -26.09
N LEU A 229 22.82 28.15 -27.40
CA LEU A 229 22.48 26.83 -27.99
C LEU A 229 23.44 25.76 -27.59
N GLU A 230 24.75 26.03 -27.54
CA GLU A 230 25.80 25.09 -27.10
C GLU A 230 25.62 24.57 -25.68
N LYS A 231 24.91 25.34 -24.82
CA LYS A 231 24.56 24.91 -23.44
C LYS A 231 23.36 23.98 -23.38
N ARG A 232 22.70 23.74 -24.51
CA ARG A 232 21.51 22.84 -24.57
C ARG A 232 21.91 21.45 -25.04
N TYR A 233 21.17 20.47 -24.61
CA TYR A 233 21.29 19.09 -25.10
C TYR A 233 20.31 18.78 -26.23
N THR A 234 19.16 19.46 -26.24
CA THR A 234 18.11 19.29 -27.24
C THR A 234 17.33 20.59 -27.48
N ILE A 235 16.61 20.67 -28.62
CA ILE A 235 15.60 21.70 -28.88
C ILE A 235 14.24 21.05 -29.12
N GLY A 236 13.21 21.63 -28.55
CA GLY A 236 11.82 21.19 -28.63
C GLY A 236 11.36 20.57 -27.31
N ASN A 237 10.05 20.50 -27.14
CA ASN A 237 9.41 20.00 -25.94
C ASN A 237 8.98 18.55 -26.09
N VAL A 238 9.03 17.79 -24.97
CA VAL A 238 8.34 16.53 -24.88
C VAL A 238 6.83 16.75 -24.79
N ASN A 239 6.04 15.82 -25.32
CA ASN A 239 4.57 15.96 -25.37
C ASN A 239 3.87 15.47 -24.07
N PHE A 240 4.45 15.82 -22.90
CA PHE A 240 3.86 15.57 -21.60
C PHE A 240 4.40 16.55 -20.54
N ASP A 241 3.62 16.76 -19.48
CA ASP A 241 3.94 17.65 -18.37
C ASP A 241 4.40 16.87 -17.14
N SER A 242 3.94 15.62 -17.01
CA SER A 242 4.35 14.73 -15.95
C SER A 242 4.50 13.29 -16.42
N VAL A 243 5.27 12.52 -15.66
CA VAL A 243 5.42 11.08 -15.84
C VAL A 243 5.16 10.37 -14.52
N ILE A 244 4.33 9.33 -14.56
CA ILE A 244 4.14 8.40 -13.44
C ILE A 244 4.97 7.17 -13.73
N ILE A 245 5.77 6.73 -12.75
CA ILE A 245 6.64 5.56 -12.84
C ILE A 245 6.25 4.58 -11.74
N SER A 246 5.75 3.39 -12.11
CA SER A 246 5.41 2.33 -11.15
C SER A 246 6.58 1.37 -10.93
N ASP A 247 7.71 1.89 -10.52
CA ASP A 247 8.92 1.11 -10.23
C ASP A 247 9.54 1.51 -8.88
N PHE A 248 10.54 0.74 -8.42
CA PHE A 248 11.11 0.84 -7.09
C PHE A 248 12.62 0.67 -7.13
N ASN A 249 13.30 1.13 -6.07
CA ASN A 249 14.72 0.94 -5.82
C ASN A 249 15.59 1.39 -7.01
N GLU A 250 16.64 0.63 -7.33
CA GLU A 250 17.59 0.96 -8.39
C GLU A 250 16.95 1.01 -9.79
N SER A 251 15.92 0.20 -10.03
CA SER A 251 15.18 0.23 -11.30
C SER A 251 14.48 1.58 -11.52
N LEU A 252 13.86 2.15 -10.47
CA LEU A 252 13.27 3.49 -10.54
C LEU A 252 14.34 4.55 -10.84
N LYS A 253 15.50 4.49 -10.17
CA LYS A 253 16.61 5.43 -10.42
C LYS A 253 17.09 5.36 -11.87
N SER A 254 17.22 4.14 -12.40
CA SER A 254 17.60 3.92 -13.82
C SER A 254 16.63 4.56 -14.80
N VAL A 255 15.32 4.45 -14.56
CA VAL A 255 14.29 5.09 -15.40
C VAL A 255 14.42 6.62 -15.34
N ILE A 256 14.56 7.19 -14.14
CA ILE A 256 14.66 8.65 -13.98
C ILE A 256 15.96 9.16 -14.60
N THR A 257 17.08 8.45 -14.42
CA THR A 257 18.37 8.79 -15.05
C THR A 257 18.28 8.74 -16.57
N SER A 258 17.59 7.75 -17.15
CA SER A 258 17.34 7.68 -18.59
C SER A 258 16.47 8.85 -19.10
N LEU A 259 15.49 9.30 -18.31
CA LEU A 259 14.72 10.50 -18.62
C LEU A 259 15.61 11.75 -18.60
N ILE A 260 16.47 11.91 -17.59
CA ILE A 260 17.42 13.03 -17.48
C ILE A 260 18.40 13.01 -18.65
N TYR A 261 18.94 11.85 -19.01
CA TYR A 261 19.80 11.67 -20.20
C TYR A 261 19.11 12.16 -21.48
N THR A 262 17.82 11.98 -21.61
CA THR A 262 17.04 12.45 -22.75
C THR A 262 16.53 13.90 -22.58
N ASP A 263 17.14 14.67 -21.70
CA ASP A 263 16.81 16.07 -21.41
C ASP A 263 15.36 16.27 -20.88
N VAL A 264 14.89 15.30 -20.08
CA VAL A 264 13.63 15.38 -19.33
C VAL A 264 13.98 15.52 -17.84
N SER A 265 14.17 16.77 -17.41
CA SER A 265 14.61 17.07 -16.05
C SER A 265 13.43 17.03 -15.06
N PRO A 266 13.63 16.46 -13.84
CA PRO A 266 12.68 16.58 -12.74
C PRO A 266 12.36 18.03 -12.34
N LYS A 267 13.22 18.98 -12.68
CA LYS A 267 13.00 20.43 -12.45
C LYS A 267 11.94 21.02 -13.37
N ASN A 268 11.79 20.47 -14.57
CA ASN A 268 10.91 20.99 -15.61
C ASN A 268 9.64 20.13 -15.81
N LYS A 269 9.68 18.88 -15.35
CA LYS A 269 8.57 17.91 -15.46
C LYS A 269 8.33 17.24 -14.13
N SER A 270 7.07 17.02 -13.77
CA SER A 270 6.73 16.34 -12.53
C SER A 270 7.01 14.84 -12.64
N ILE A 271 8.03 14.36 -11.96
CA ILE A 271 8.33 12.92 -11.83
C ILE A 271 7.56 12.40 -10.63
N ILE A 272 6.59 11.54 -10.89
CA ILE A 272 5.67 10.98 -9.90
C ILE A 272 5.93 9.48 -9.81
N THR A 273 6.03 8.93 -8.60
CA THR A 273 6.23 7.49 -8.41
C THR A 273 5.12 6.89 -7.55
N PHE A 274 5.08 5.57 -7.49
CA PHE A 274 4.32 4.86 -6.47
C PHE A 274 4.99 5.03 -5.09
N ASN A 275 4.34 4.53 -4.05
CA ASN A 275 4.82 4.62 -2.67
C ASN A 275 6.22 4.00 -2.50
N GLN A 276 7.17 4.80 -2.12
CA GLN A 276 8.57 4.39 -1.91
C GLN A 276 8.88 4.11 -0.42
N TRP A 277 7.87 4.05 0.43
CA TRP A 277 7.98 3.72 1.85
C TRP A 277 9.05 4.53 2.61
N PHE A 278 9.35 5.77 2.16
CA PHE A 278 10.38 6.66 2.71
C PHE A 278 11.80 6.05 2.61
N ASP A 279 12.10 5.42 1.48
CA ASP A 279 13.40 4.84 1.20
C ASP A 279 14.51 5.90 1.25
N LYS A 280 15.54 5.62 2.06
CA LYS A 280 16.69 6.52 2.23
C LYS A 280 17.53 6.64 0.96
N SER A 281 17.63 5.58 0.16
CA SER A 281 18.45 5.61 -1.07
C SER A 281 17.94 6.62 -2.10
N ILE A 282 16.60 6.80 -2.17
CA ILE A 282 15.98 7.82 -3.02
C ILE A 282 16.13 9.22 -2.41
N LEU A 283 16.08 9.31 -1.07
CA LEU A 283 16.28 10.56 -0.35
C LEU A 283 17.70 11.11 -0.55
N GLU A 284 18.71 10.24 -0.58
CA GLU A 284 20.11 10.61 -0.71
C GLU A 284 20.51 10.95 -2.16
N GLU A 285 19.80 10.45 -3.15
CA GLU A 285 20.07 10.66 -4.58
C GLU A 285 19.49 12.00 -5.09
N GLU A 286 20.26 13.07 -4.92
CA GLU A 286 19.82 14.43 -5.25
C GLU A 286 19.65 14.67 -6.76
N SER A 287 20.39 13.94 -7.59
CA SER A 287 20.39 14.11 -9.06
C SER A 287 19.03 13.82 -9.69
N ILE A 288 18.23 12.92 -9.09
CA ILE A 288 16.90 12.54 -9.58
C ILE A 288 15.75 13.35 -8.97
N GLN A 289 16.05 14.32 -8.10
CA GLN A 289 15.05 15.13 -7.41
C GLN A 289 14.70 16.41 -8.16
N PRO A 290 13.48 16.94 -8.01
CA PRO A 290 12.42 16.50 -7.10
C PRO A 290 11.60 15.30 -7.59
N ILE A 291 11.19 14.43 -6.63
CA ILE A 291 10.29 13.30 -6.86
C ILE A 291 9.02 13.47 -6.02
N TYR A 292 7.88 13.07 -6.60
CA TYR A 292 6.57 13.10 -5.95
C TYR A 292 6.01 11.71 -5.77
N TYR A 293 5.39 11.40 -4.61
CA TYR A 293 4.81 10.09 -4.38
C TYR A 293 3.72 10.09 -3.30
N PRO A 294 2.71 9.20 -3.42
CA PRO A 294 1.75 8.94 -2.35
C PRO A 294 2.38 8.04 -1.29
N SER A 295 2.07 8.29 -0.02
CA SER A 295 2.45 7.37 1.06
C SER A 295 1.53 7.53 2.26
N ILE A 296 1.73 6.65 3.25
CA ILE A 296 1.08 6.71 4.55
C ILE A 296 1.54 7.96 5.33
N ASN A 297 0.95 8.18 6.51
CA ASN A 297 1.37 9.28 7.37
C ASN A 297 2.79 9.06 7.92
N SER A 298 3.75 9.90 7.50
CA SER A 298 5.17 9.78 7.87
C SER A 298 5.41 9.94 9.39
N LYS A 299 4.67 10.83 10.06
CA LYS A 299 4.76 11.02 11.51
C LYS A 299 4.28 9.77 12.24
N ASN A 300 3.12 9.25 11.89
CA ASN A 300 2.57 8.03 12.50
C ASN A 300 3.51 6.82 12.30
N LEU A 301 4.13 6.71 11.11
CA LEU A 301 5.11 5.65 10.84
C LEU A 301 6.34 5.81 11.75
N LYS A 302 6.85 7.03 11.92
CA LYS A 302 7.99 7.31 12.80
C LYS A 302 7.64 6.97 14.25
N ASP A 303 6.50 7.42 14.74
CA ASP A 303 6.03 7.18 16.11
C ASP A 303 5.85 5.67 16.37
N PHE A 304 5.27 4.94 15.41
CA PHE A 304 5.14 3.49 15.48
C PHE A 304 6.51 2.79 15.51
N LYS A 305 7.43 3.19 14.62
CA LYS A 305 8.79 2.62 14.58
C LYS A 305 9.52 2.82 15.91
N ASN A 306 9.45 4.01 16.49
CA ASN A 306 10.06 4.31 17.77
C ASN A 306 9.45 3.44 18.90
N LYS A 307 8.13 3.36 18.98
CA LYS A 307 7.42 2.54 19.97
C LYS A 307 7.79 1.06 19.86
N PHE A 308 7.79 0.54 18.62
CA PHE A 308 8.16 -0.84 18.34
C PHE A 308 9.61 -1.14 18.71
N PHE A 309 10.54 -0.24 18.34
CA PHE A 309 11.96 -0.38 18.64
C PHE A 309 12.22 -0.36 20.16
N ASN A 310 11.62 0.57 20.89
CA ASN A 310 11.75 0.68 22.34
C ASN A 310 11.25 -0.59 23.06
N LYS A 311 10.23 -1.26 22.48
CA LYS A 311 9.66 -2.46 23.08
C LYS A 311 10.41 -3.74 22.72
N PHE A 312 10.87 -3.88 21.50
CA PHE A 312 11.40 -5.14 20.96
C PHE A 312 12.87 -5.08 20.54
N ASN A 313 13.50 -3.92 20.60
CA ASN A 313 14.86 -3.63 20.09
C ASN A 313 15.05 -4.10 18.63
N GLN A 314 14.02 -3.91 17.80
CA GLN A 314 13.98 -4.30 16.39
C GLN A 314 13.27 -3.23 15.56
N ASN A 315 13.67 -3.10 14.30
CA ASN A 315 13.00 -2.20 13.36
C ASN A 315 11.83 -2.92 12.68
N PRO A 316 10.59 -2.40 12.79
CA PRO A 316 9.45 -2.96 12.09
C PRO A 316 9.48 -2.57 10.62
N ASN A 317 8.86 -3.39 9.77
CA ASN A 317 8.58 -3.04 8.38
C ASN A 317 7.15 -2.44 8.24
N HIS A 318 6.77 -2.08 7.01
CA HIS A 318 5.45 -1.51 6.73
C HIS A 318 4.30 -2.49 6.96
N LEU A 319 4.52 -3.81 6.78
CA LEU A 319 3.50 -4.83 7.04
C LEU A 319 3.24 -5.00 8.55
N SER A 320 4.23 -4.75 9.39
CA SER A 320 4.06 -4.69 10.84
C SER A 320 3.07 -3.59 11.24
N LEU A 321 3.22 -2.38 10.65
CA LEU A 321 2.28 -1.29 10.90
C LEU A 321 0.87 -1.61 10.37
N LEU A 322 0.77 -2.25 9.19
CA LEU A 322 -0.51 -2.67 8.63
C LEU A 322 -1.19 -3.70 9.54
N SER A 323 -0.48 -4.73 9.99
CA SER A 323 -1.05 -5.75 10.88
C SER A 323 -1.51 -5.19 12.22
N TYR A 324 -0.79 -4.21 12.77
CA TYR A 324 -1.22 -3.46 13.95
C TYR A 324 -2.58 -2.78 13.73
N ASP A 325 -2.72 -2.07 12.60
CA ASP A 325 -3.96 -1.37 12.27
C ASP A 325 -5.12 -2.33 11.96
N LEU A 326 -4.84 -3.51 11.40
CA LEU A 326 -5.88 -4.52 11.14
C LEU A 326 -6.45 -5.11 12.44
N VAL A 327 -5.66 -5.30 13.49
CA VAL A 327 -6.17 -5.67 14.82
C VAL A 327 -7.12 -4.58 15.33
N GLY A 328 -6.72 -3.30 15.25
CA GLY A 328 -7.56 -2.18 15.62
C GLY A 328 -8.85 -2.07 14.79
N LEU A 329 -8.77 -2.37 13.48
CA LEU A 329 -9.92 -2.39 12.59
C LEU A 329 -10.93 -3.48 12.99
N ILE A 330 -10.45 -4.71 13.25
CA ILE A 330 -11.31 -5.81 13.67
C ILE A 330 -12.00 -5.46 14.99
N TYR A 331 -11.25 -4.93 15.96
CA TYR A 331 -11.82 -4.46 17.23
C TYR A 331 -12.88 -3.37 17.03
N TYR A 332 -12.60 -2.37 16.22
CA TYR A 332 -13.57 -1.30 15.90
C TYR A 332 -14.86 -1.84 15.26
N LEU A 333 -14.74 -2.79 14.34
CA LEU A 333 -15.90 -3.40 13.69
C LEU A 333 -16.71 -4.26 14.67
N SER A 334 -16.05 -4.91 15.62
CA SER A 334 -16.70 -5.73 16.65
C SER A 334 -17.53 -4.92 17.63
N LEU A 335 -17.13 -3.69 17.92
CA LEU A 335 -17.88 -2.79 18.79
C LEU A 335 -19.20 -2.30 18.16
N LYS A 336 -19.30 -2.34 16.84
CA LYS A 336 -20.45 -1.80 16.10
C LYS A 336 -21.47 -2.85 15.68
N ASN A 337 -21.12 -4.12 15.73
CA ASN A 337 -21.94 -5.17 15.15
C ASN A 337 -21.80 -6.48 15.94
N GLU A 338 -22.85 -7.31 15.90
CA GLU A 338 -22.75 -8.68 16.35
C GLU A 338 -21.73 -9.45 15.48
N LEU A 339 -20.82 -10.18 16.13
CA LEU A 339 -19.62 -10.78 15.54
C LEU A 339 -19.90 -12.05 14.69
N THR A 340 -21.12 -12.31 14.33
CA THR A 340 -21.53 -13.56 13.69
C THR A 340 -21.10 -13.69 12.22
N ASP A 341 -20.90 -12.56 11.51
CA ASP A 341 -20.57 -12.60 10.07
C ASP A 341 -19.68 -11.42 9.65
N PHE A 342 -18.38 -11.59 9.75
CA PHE A 342 -17.41 -10.59 9.30
C PHE A 342 -17.52 -10.28 7.80
N SER A 343 -17.94 -11.24 6.97
CA SER A 343 -18.06 -11.02 5.53
C SER A 343 -19.07 -9.92 5.21
N LYS A 344 -20.15 -9.83 5.97
CA LYS A 344 -21.17 -8.77 5.82
C LYS A 344 -20.65 -7.40 6.24
N LEU A 345 -19.76 -7.33 7.23
CA LEU A 345 -19.20 -6.08 7.72
C LEU A 345 -18.31 -5.39 6.67
N PHE A 346 -17.57 -6.17 5.89
CA PHE A 346 -16.72 -5.64 4.82
C PHE A 346 -17.48 -5.30 3.54
N LYS A 347 -18.71 -5.76 3.36
CA LYS A 347 -19.59 -5.35 2.25
C LYS A 347 -20.15 -3.95 2.46
N LYS A 348 -20.46 -3.58 3.71
CA LYS A 348 -21.01 -2.26 4.06
C LYS A 348 -19.95 -1.17 3.94
N LYS A 349 -20.38 0.04 3.53
CA LYS A 349 -19.50 1.21 3.51
C LYS A 349 -19.12 1.59 4.94
N ASN A 350 -17.84 1.56 5.22
CA ASN A 350 -17.25 1.91 6.52
C ASN A 350 -15.96 2.69 6.32
N SER A 351 -15.53 3.38 7.36
CA SER A 351 -14.23 4.07 7.39
C SER A 351 -13.61 3.91 8.75
N PHE A 352 -12.32 3.59 8.79
CA PHE A 352 -11.54 3.40 10.00
C PHE A 352 -10.27 4.25 9.93
N LYS A 353 -9.94 4.96 11.00
CA LYS A 353 -8.71 5.76 11.11
C LYS A 353 -7.67 4.99 11.92
N GLY A 354 -6.74 4.37 11.22
CA GLY A 354 -5.58 3.71 11.81
C GLY A 354 -4.31 4.56 11.82
N LYS A 355 -3.19 3.96 12.19
CA LYS A 355 -1.85 4.60 12.15
C LYS A 355 -1.35 4.83 10.71
N ILE A 356 -1.61 3.89 9.79
CA ILE A 356 -1.30 4.07 8.37
C ILE A 356 -2.03 5.29 7.81
N GLY A 357 -3.30 5.46 8.17
CA GLY A 357 -4.18 6.49 7.67
C GLY A 357 -5.63 6.06 7.74
N ILE A 358 -6.44 6.50 6.79
CA ILE A 358 -7.86 6.14 6.73
C ILE A 358 -8.04 4.97 5.77
N PHE A 359 -8.67 3.91 6.27
CA PHE A 359 -9.15 2.77 5.48
C PHE A 359 -10.60 3.03 5.08
N ASP A 360 -10.87 3.12 3.79
CA ASP A 360 -12.23 3.10 3.27
C ASP A 360 -12.58 1.67 2.87
N ILE A 361 -13.61 1.13 3.50
CA ILE A 361 -14.10 -0.24 3.31
C ILE A 361 -15.40 -0.17 2.55
N LYS A 362 -15.53 -0.92 1.47
CA LYS A 362 -16.75 -1.06 0.69
C LYS A 362 -16.64 -2.26 -0.25
N ASP A 363 -17.72 -3.04 -0.36
CA ASP A 363 -17.85 -4.14 -1.32
C ASP A 363 -16.65 -5.12 -1.25
N ASN A 364 -16.27 -5.56 -0.05
CA ASN A 364 -15.12 -6.41 0.25
C ASN A 364 -13.78 -5.85 -0.27
N LYS A 365 -13.65 -4.53 -0.34
CA LYS A 365 -12.41 -3.85 -0.73
C LYS A 365 -11.96 -2.88 0.35
N ILE A 366 -10.66 -2.85 0.60
CA ILE A 366 -10.01 -1.86 1.45
C ILE A 366 -9.21 -0.92 0.54
N ASN A 367 -9.48 0.37 0.66
CA ASN A 367 -8.71 1.43 0.00
C ASN A 367 -8.15 2.37 1.06
N HIS A 368 -6.90 2.79 0.87
CA HIS A 368 -6.21 3.71 1.76
C HIS A 368 -6.32 5.14 1.25
N ARG A 369 -6.67 6.10 2.12
CA ARG A 369 -6.50 7.52 1.81
C ARG A 369 -5.07 7.91 2.17
N LEU A 370 -4.24 8.09 1.15
CA LEU A 370 -2.83 8.37 1.30
C LEU A 370 -2.56 9.89 1.35
N ASN A 371 -1.54 10.27 2.09
CA ASN A 371 -0.91 11.58 1.96
C ASN A 371 -0.05 11.63 0.68
N PHE A 372 0.37 12.83 0.31
CA PHE A 372 1.24 13.04 -0.85
C PHE A 372 2.49 13.81 -0.43
N TYR A 373 3.63 13.37 -0.94
CA TYR A 373 4.93 13.87 -0.53
C TYR A 373 5.78 14.31 -1.71
N LYS A 374 6.69 15.25 -1.46
CA LYS A 374 7.79 15.66 -2.32
C LYS A 374 9.11 15.32 -1.63
N ILE A 375 10.03 14.68 -2.35
CA ILE A 375 11.45 14.65 -1.99
C ILE A 375 12.15 15.72 -2.80
N ASP A 376 12.83 16.63 -2.13
CA ASP A 376 13.56 17.72 -2.77
C ASP A 376 14.72 18.15 -1.87
N LYS A 377 15.93 18.27 -2.43
CA LYS A 377 17.14 18.61 -1.69
C LYS A 377 17.33 17.74 -0.44
N ARG A 378 17.17 16.42 -0.59
CA ARG A 378 17.27 15.39 0.46
C ARG A 378 16.28 15.58 1.62
N LYS A 379 15.20 16.31 1.41
CA LYS A 379 14.16 16.51 2.42
C LYS A 379 12.82 16.00 1.95
N ILE A 380 12.10 15.35 2.85
CA ILE A 380 10.74 14.91 2.61
C ILE A 380 9.80 16.01 3.11
N LYS A 381 8.94 16.49 2.22
CA LYS A 381 7.91 17.49 2.53
C LYS A 381 6.54 16.93 2.18
N LYS A 382 5.61 16.99 3.13
CA LYS A 382 4.21 16.68 2.89
C LYS A 382 3.57 17.79 2.07
N ILE A 383 2.80 17.42 1.03
CA ILE A 383 2.03 18.34 0.20
C ILE A 383 0.59 18.44 0.71
N PHE A 384 -0.07 17.27 0.92
CA PHE A 384 -1.40 17.18 1.55
C PHE A 384 -1.61 15.87 2.29
#